data_a79c43dca5df1d60095f05973bc45228
#
_entry.id   a79c43dca5df1d60095f05973bc45228
#
_cell.length_a   1.000
_cell.length_b   1.000
_cell.length_c   1.000
_cell.angle_alpha   90.00
_cell.angle_beta   90.00
_cell.angle_gamma   90.00
#
_symmetry.space_group_name_H-M   'P 1'
#
loop_
_entity.id
_entity.type
_entity.pdbx_description
1 polymer ?
#
loop_
_entity_poly.entity_id
_entity_poly.type
_entity_poly.pdbx_seq_one_letter_code
_entity_poly.pdbx_strand_id
1 'polypeptide(L)'
;MKKVAIFAVVVALVFLALPPVLGMLTESQVRARVAALDMSGVLKATVRSYERGWFQSRARVSLALAPQTIARLDQLGAVLGLPPLSADLDRRLPLELEIAHGPLALLDGAYFGWSKIVARPDSLARNVASLERGLGVPYLFEFRGRTSFIGGVSFDASLPAVDLTAEGVHIAFSGGGIDGALVGQRLVSDSRAGDFLLTSPPGAVTIRNVRAATDIELGSSNMLPGDAKLSIEQLSIVDAERGNSPVLDASNIKIASKVGLEPHTTLLNLHATYDAESLLLYGTRIADANVGVSLDKIDVAALDTYSRLLERISVGADSAAEVGKALAHTLAAGPSLTIDPLRFRLDGEPFTAHLEIAANPAAFAATDSVDFDSWLALLPALRSTVNVDVSKKLAREIAVLTAEMRYVDDTMPPEQRRLLADAQAGLMLVTLTSQGILIDAGDTYRAELRLADGALTLNGGPLPFDLP
;
A
#
# COMPACT_ATOMS: atom_id res chain seq x y z
N MET A 1 33.82 43.22 -33.52
CA MET A 1 32.48 43.75 -33.24
C MET A 1 31.39 43.12 -34.14
N LYS A 2 31.50 43.03 -35.50
CA LYS A 2 30.46 42.42 -36.37
C LYS A 2 30.10 40.95 -36.01
N LYS A 3 31.09 40.11 -35.69
CA LYS A 3 30.86 38.70 -35.32
C LYS A 3 30.12 38.53 -33.98
N VAL A 4 30.36 39.42 -33.01
CA VAL A 4 29.65 39.46 -31.74
C VAL A 4 28.22 39.93 -31.91
N ALA A 5 28.02 40.94 -32.79
CA ALA A 5 26.65 41.43 -33.11
C ALA A 5 25.83 40.36 -33.84
N ILE A 6 26.41 39.63 -34.79
CA ILE A 6 25.75 38.53 -35.49
C ILE A 6 25.41 37.38 -34.48
N PHE A 7 26.34 37.02 -33.63
CA PHE A 7 26.10 36.01 -32.58
C PHE A 7 24.95 36.47 -31.65
N ALA A 8 24.96 37.71 -31.18
CA ALA A 8 23.90 38.24 -30.33
C ALA A 8 22.53 38.24 -31.05
N VAL A 9 22.49 38.59 -32.35
CA VAL A 9 21.25 38.52 -33.13
C VAL A 9 20.76 37.06 -33.31
N VAL A 10 21.64 36.12 -33.58
CA VAL A 10 21.29 34.69 -33.70
C VAL A 10 20.77 34.16 -32.37
N VAL A 11 21.41 34.49 -31.27
CA VAL A 11 20.96 34.10 -29.91
C VAL A 11 19.59 34.72 -29.62
N ALA A 12 19.40 36.00 -29.92
CA ALA A 12 18.10 36.66 -29.75
C ALA A 12 16.98 36.02 -30.60
N LEU A 13 17.27 35.68 -31.86
CA LEU A 13 16.31 34.98 -32.74
C LEU A 13 15.96 33.57 -32.22
N VAL A 14 16.95 32.84 -31.72
CA VAL A 14 16.72 31.53 -31.07
C VAL A 14 15.84 31.70 -29.84
N PHE A 15 16.12 32.68 -28.98
CA PHE A 15 15.33 32.97 -27.78
C PHE A 15 13.88 33.39 -28.11
N LEU A 16 13.65 34.07 -29.27
CA LEU A 16 12.31 34.46 -29.72
C LEU A 16 11.56 33.31 -30.42
N ALA A 17 12.24 32.44 -31.17
CA ALA A 17 11.59 31.37 -31.93
C ALA A 17 11.35 30.08 -31.11
N LEU A 18 12.16 29.84 -30.08
CA LEU A 18 12.09 28.63 -29.25
C LEU A 18 10.78 28.53 -28.43
N PRO A 19 10.26 29.58 -27.78
CA PRO A 19 9.11 29.47 -26.90
C PRO A 19 7.83 28.92 -27.56
N PRO A 20 7.41 29.32 -28.76
CA PRO A 20 6.22 28.73 -29.40
C PRO A 20 6.38 27.26 -29.72
N VAL A 21 7.60 26.81 -30.11
CA VAL A 21 7.91 25.41 -30.38
C VAL A 21 7.85 24.60 -29.08
N LEU A 22 8.44 25.13 -28.01
CA LEU A 22 8.37 24.54 -26.69
C LEU A 22 6.93 24.48 -26.17
N GLY A 23 6.12 25.49 -26.43
CA GLY A 23 4.69 25.52 -26.11
C GLY A 23 3.91 24.37 -26.78
N MET A 24 4.21 24.09 -28.08
CA MET A 24 3.61 22.93 -28.76
C MET A 24 4.03 21.59 -28.15
N LEU A 25 5.31 21.41 -27.87
CA LEU A 25 5.83 20.23 -27.24
C LEU A 25 5.24 20.03 -25.83
N THR A 26 5.13 21.12 -25.08
CA THR A 26 4.54 21.08 -23.73
C THR A 26 3.06 20.72 -23.77
N GLU A 27 2.28 21.22 -24.73
CA GLU A 27 0.88 20.83 -24.93
C GLU A 27 0.77 19.32 -25.18
N SER A 28 1.58 18.80 -26.11
CA SER A 28 1.62 17.36 -26.41
C SER A 28 1.96 16.53 -25.18
N GLN A 29 2.96 16.95 -24.40
CA GLN A 29 3.36 16.27 -23.16
C GLN A 29 2.27 16.33 -22.09
N VAL A 30 1.63 17.48 -21.88
CA VAL A 30 0.51 17.62 -20.92
C VAL A 30 -0.62 16.67 -21.30
N ARG A 31 -1.03 16.65 -22.58
CA ARG A 31 -2.09 15.74 -23.05
C ARG A 31 -1.70 14.26 -22.86
N ALA A 32 -0.46 13.89 -23.19
CA ALA A 32 0.02 12.52 -23.02
C ALA A 32 0.08 12.11 -21.55
N ARG A 33 0.55 12.99 -20.65
CA ARG A 33 0.63 12.70 -19.20
C ARG A 33 -0.76 12.63 -18.56
N VAL A 34 -1.68 13.51 -18.95
CA VAL A 34 -3.08 13.46 -18.49
C VAL A 34 -3.74 12.17 -18.96
N ALA A 35 -3.51 11.75 -20.21
CA ALA A 35 -4.00 10.46 -20.70
C ALA A 35 -3.39 9.25 -19.95
N ALA A 36 -2.11 9.33 -19.56
CA ALA A 36 -1.47 8.30 -18.74
C ALA A 36 -2.06 8.20 -17.33
N LEU A 37 -2.46 9.32 -16.73
CA LEU A 37 -3.18 9.31 -15.45
C LEU A 37 -4.55 8.63 -15.56
N ASP A 38 -5.27 8.82 -16.67
CA ASP A 38 -6.55 8.16 -16.91
C ASP A 38 -6.40 6.62 -17.01
N MET A 39 -5.27 6.14 -17.53
CA MET A 39 -4.96 4.71 -17.62
C MET A 39 -4.53 4.08 -16.28
N SER A 40 -4.23 4.88 -15.25
CA SER A 40 -3.78 4.36 -13.94
C SER A 40 -4.86 3.57 -13.18
N GLY A 41 -6.13 3.69 -13.58
CA GLY A 41 -7.27 3.08 -12.88
C GLY A 41 -7.58 3.71 -11.51
N VAL A 42 -6.79 4.68 -11.06
CA VAL A 42 -6.98 5.39 -9.77
C VAL A 42 -7.70 6.72 -9.97
N LEU A 43 -7.28 7.46 -10.99
CA LEU A 43 -7.81 8.79 -11.33
C LEU A 43 -8.30 8.79 -12.78
N LYS A 44 -9.39 9.51 -13.03
CA LYS A 44 -9.80 9.93 -14.38
C LYS A 44 -9.38 11.36 -14.60
N ALA A 45 -8.61 11.62 -15.66
CA ALA A 45 -8.10 12.94 -15.98
C ALA A 45 -8.49 13.33 -17.41
N THR A 46 -8.95 14.56 -17.61
CA THR A 46 -9.37 15.06 -18.93
C THR A 46 -8.94 16.51 -19.13
N VAL A 47 -8.23 16.79 -20.21
CA VAL A 47 -7.93 18.17 -20.62
C VAL A 47 -9.18 18.81 -21.22
N ARG A 48 -9.70 19.86 -20.59
CA ARG A 48 -10.90 20.61 -21.02
C ARG A 48 -10.58 21.68 -22.05
N SER A 49 -9.52 22.44 -21.78
CA SER A 49 -9.03 23.50 -22.69
C SER A 49 -7.52 23.62 -22.55
N TYR A 50 -6.89 24.10 -23.62
CA TYR A 50 -5.49 24.49 -23.63
C TYR A 50 -5.36 25.79 -24.45
N GLU A 51 -4.96 26.87 -23.78
CA GLU A 51 -4.75 28.18 -24.36
C GLU A 51 -3.25 28.39 -24.50
N ARG A 52 -2.76 28.38 -25.75
CA ARG A 52 -1.34 28.54 -26.04
C ARG A 52 -0.99 30.02 -26.14
N GLY A 53 -0.09 30.50 -25.30
CA GLY A 53 0.56 31.79 -25.45
C GLY A 53 2.01 31.64 -25.92
N TRP A 54 2.71 32.75 -26.06
CA TRP A 54 4.10 32.79 -26.58
C TRP A 54 5.11 32.23 -25.54
N PHE A 55 5.06 32.71 -24.31
CA PHE A 55 5.93 32.29 -23.20
C PHE A 55 5.19 31.58 -22.10
N GLN A 56 3.87 31.71 -22.07
CA GLN A 56 3.00 31.08 -21.07
C GLN A 56 1.79 30.49 -21.79
N SER A 57 1.36 29.34 -21.28
CA SER A 57 0.13 28.66 -21.68
C SER A 57 -0.72 28.43 -20.46
N ARG A 58 -2.03 28.28 -20.64
CA ARG A 58 -2.98 27.89 -19.62
C ARG A 58 -3.72 26.64 -20.05
N ALA A 59 -3.86 25.69 -19.15
CA ALA A 59 -4.68 24.52 -19.41
C ALA A 59 -5.68 24.32 -18.26
N ARG A 60 -6.89 23.86 -18.61
CA ARG A 60 -7.88 23.41 -17.64
C ARG A 60 -8.01 21.91 -17.75
N VAL A 61 -7.78 21.24 -16.63
CA VAL A 61 -7.85 19.79 -16.51
C VAL A 61 -8.94 19.47 -15.50
N SER A 62 -9.73 18.42 -15.75
CA SER A 62 -10.70 17.90 -14.81
C SER A 62 -10.18 16.57 -14.29
N LEU A 63 -9.98 16.46 -12.97
CA LEU A 63 -9.66 15.22 -12.28
C LEU A 63 -10.91 14.65 -11.63
N ALA A 64 -11.04 13.32 -11.61
CA ALA A 64 -12.01 12.59 -10.83
C ALA A 64 -11.38 11.31 -10.29
N LEU A 65 -11.85 10.83 -9.14
CA LEU A 65 -11.49 9.49 -8.69
C LEU A 65 -12.15 8.44 -9.60
N ALA A 66 -11.44 7.37 -9.90
CA ALA A 66 -12.04 6.25 -10.62
C ALA A 66 -13.11 5.58 -9.76
N PRO A 67 -14.20 5.05 -10.34
CA PRO A 67 -15.31 4.43 -9.57
C PRO A 67 -14.84 3.34 -8.61
N GLN A 68 -13.89 2.53 -9.02
CA GLN A 68 -13.30 1.48 -8.19
C GLN A 68 -12.51 2.04 -6.99
N THR A 69 -11.86 3.19 -7.14
CA THR A 69 -11.18 3.87 -6.04
C THR A 69 -12.19 4.41 -5.02
N ILE A 70 -13.29 5.00 -5.51
CA ILE A 70 -14.40 5.48 -4.66
C ILE A 70 -14.99 4.30 -3.88
N ALA A 71 -15.28 3.18 -4.55
CA ALA A 71 -15.84 2.01 -3.89
C ALA A 71 -14.93 1.44 -2.78
N ARG A 72 -13.61 1.43 -2.99
CA ARG A 72 -12.62 1.03 -1.96
C ARG A 72 -12.60 1.99 -0.78
N LEU A 73 -12.65 3.30 -1.05
CA LEU A 73 -12.71 4.31 0.00
C LEU A 73 -14.01 4.25 0.79
N ASP A 74 -15.15 4.00 0.11
CA ASP A 74 -16.45 3.81 0.77
C ASP A 74 -16.45 2.55 1.66
N GLN A 75 -15.82 1.46 1.23
CA GLN A 75 -15.64 0.25 2.06
C GLN A 75 -14.81 0.53 3.31
N LEU A 76 -13.70 1.24 3.16
CA LEU A 76 -12.86 1.65 4.29
C LEU A 76 -13.61 2.62 5.21
N GLY A 77 -14.34 3.56 4.64
CA GLY A 77 -15.17 4.51 5.38
C GLY A 77 -16.26 3.82 6.19
N ALA A 78 -16.91 2.82 5.61
CA ALA A 78 -17.96 2.03 6.29
C ALA A 78 -17.42 1.29 7.53
N VAL A 79 -16.20 0.75 7.46
CA VAL A 79 -15.51 0.13 8.62
C VAL A 79 -15.28 1.15 9.74
N LEU A 80 -15.06 2.42 9.38
CA LEU A 80 -14.81 3.53 10.30
C LEU A 80 -16.11 4.28 10.70
N GLY A 81 -17.30 3.81 10.26
CA GLY A 81 -18.56 4.47 10.52
C GLY A 81 -18.75 5.81 9.78
N LEU A 82 -17.94 6.08 8.75
CA LEU A 82 -18.04 7.31 7.96
C LEU A 82 -19.13 7.19 6.87
N PRO A 83 -19.82 8.28 6.54
CA PRO A 83 -20.77 8.29 5.43
C PRO A 83 -20.06 8.02 4.10
N PRO A 84 -20.75 7.40 3.11
CA PRO A 84 -20.12 7.10 1.83
C PRO A 84 -19.75 8.38 1.08
N LEU A 85 -18.49 8.44 0.62
CA LEU A 85 -17.94 9.53 -0.18
C LEU A 85 -18.70 9.73 -1.51
N SER A 86 -19.43 8.69 -1.95
CA SER A 86 -20.18 8.69 -3.20
C SER A 86 -21.43 9.58 -3.18
N ALA A 87 -21.93 9.96 -2.00
CA ALA A 87 -23.23 10.64 -1.88
C ALA A 87 -23.20 12.14 -2.23
N ASP A 88 -22.10 12.87 -1.91
CA ASP A 88 -22.10 14.34 -1.92
C ASP A 88 -20.98 15.02 -2.73
N LEU A 89 -19.99 14.29 -3.24
CA LEU A 89 -18.92 14.88 -4.00
C LEU A 89 -19.29 15.05 -5.48
N ASP A 90 -19.38 16.31 -5.93
CA ASP A 90 -19.21 16.59 -7.36
C ASP A 90 -17.85 15.99 -7.78
N ARG A 91 -17.95 14.80 -8.42
CA ARG A 91 -16.84 13.86 -8.66
C ARG A 91 -15.72 14.43 -9.52
N ARG A 92 -15.75 15.72 -9.81
CA ARG A 92 -14.80 16.39 -10.70
C ARG A 92 -14.15 17.57 -10.00
N LEU A 93 -12.86 17.47 -9.84
CA LEU A 93 -12.03 18.56 -9.35
C LEU A 93 -11.42 19.28 -10.58
N PRO A 94 -11.90 20.48 -10.93
CA PRO A 94 -11.29 21.25 -11.97
C PRO A 94 -9.96 21.82 -11.50
N LEU A 95 -8.91 21.68 -12.33
CA LEU A 95 -7.58 22.22 -12.11
C LEU A 95 -7.28 23.29 -13.16
N GLU A 96 -6.66 24.36 -12.74
CA GLU A 96 -6.00 25.33 -13.59
C GLU A 96 -4.49 25.08 -13.58
N LEU A 97 -3.90 24.94 -14.76
CA LEU A 97 -2.47 24.78 -14.96
C LEU A 97 -1.94 26.03 -15.62
N GLU A 98 -1.02 26.72 -14.98
CA GLU A 98 -0.21 27.78 -15.57
C GLU A 98 1.15 27.19 -15.97
N ILE A 99 1.54 27.36 -17.21
CA ILE A 99 2.71 26.74 -17.81
C ILE A 99 3.56 27.83 -18.44
N ALA A 100 4.72 28.12 -17.88
CA ALA A 100 5.73 28.92 -18.54
C ALA A 100 6.68 28.00 -19.30
N HIS A 101 6.99 28.37 -20.54
CA HIS A 101 7.87 27.62 -21.42
C HIS A 101 8.90 28.53 -22.07
N GLY A 102 10.05 27.99 -22.40
CA GLY A 102 11.16 28.74 -22.96
C GLY A 102 12.43 28.59 -22.12
N PRO A 103 13.57 29.01 -22.63
CA PRO A 103 14.85 28.85 -21.94
C PRO A 103 14.91 29.60 -20.60
N LEU A 104 14.06 30.60 -20.41
CA LEU A 104 13.89 31.32 -19.15
C LEU A 104 12.38 31.43 -18.86
N ALA A 105 11.89 30.54 -18.02
CA ALA A 105 10.52 30.52 -17.56
C ALA A 105 10.33 31.51 -16.38
N LEU A 106 9.44 32.49 -16.55
CA LEU A 106 9.12 33.51 -15.55
C LEU A 106 7.73 33.25 -14.94
N LEU A 107 7.60 32.20 -14.17
CA LEU A 107 6.36 31.84 -13.46
C LEU A 107 6.73 31.54 -12.02
N ASP A 108 6.22 32.32 -11.09
CA ASP A 108 6.54 32.14 -9.66
C ASP A 108 8.08 32.06 -9.44
N GLY A 109 8.80 33.10 -9.92
CA GLY A 109 10.26 33.18 -9.98
C GLY A 109 10.87 32.67 -11.29
N ALA A 110 12.13 33.03 -11.52
CA ALA A 110 12.86 32.66 -12.73
C ALA A 110 13.36 31.22 -12.67
N TYR A 111 13.16 30.48 -13.75
CA TYR A 111 13.69 29.12 -13.91
C TYR A 111 14.36 28.99 -15.30
N PHE A 112 15.56 28.41 -15.32
CA PHE A 112 16.29 28.13 -16.54
C PHE A 112 16.12 26.66 -16.93
N GLY A 113 15.27 26.40 -17.94
CA GLY A 113 14.88 25.05 -18.36
C GLY A 113 13.83 25.06 -19.47
N TRP A 114 13.23 23.89 -19.77
CA TRP A 114 12.23 23.76 -20.81
C TRP A 114 10.87 24.33 -20.41
N SER A 115 10.43 24.03 -19.19
CA SER A 115 9.14 24.49 -18.70
C SER A 115 9.08 24.55 -17.19
N LYS A 116 8.20 25.40 -16.68
CA LYS A 116 7.74 25.43 -15.29
C LYS A 116 6.21 25.39 -15.30
N ILE A 117 5.63 24.55 -14.47
CA ILE A 117 4.18 24.32 -14.38
C ILE A 117 3.76 24.60 -12.95
N VAL A 118 2.68 25.33 -12.77
CA VAL A 118 1.97 25.45 -11.49
C VAL A 118 0.55 24.98 -11.73
N ALA A 119 0.09 24.02 -10.94
CA ALA A 119 -1.28 23.52 -11.00
C ALA A 119 -1.96 23.72 -9.65
N ARG A 120 -3.15 24.27 -9.69
CA ARG A 120 -4.02 24.50 -8.52
C ARG A 120 -5.46 24.12 -8.87
N PRO A 121 -6.30 23.77 -7.89
CA PRO A 121 -7.73 23.73 -8.10
C PRO A 121 -8.23 25.06 -8.64
N ASP A 122 -9.17 25.01 -9.60
CA ASP A 122 -9.75 26.20 -10.21
C ASP A 122 -10.70 26.88 -9.20
N SER A 123 -10.19 27.90 -8.50
CA SER A 123 -10.94 28.66 -7.48
C SER A 123 -12.14 29.43 -8.03
N LEU A 124 -12.28 29.56 -9.36
CA LEU A 124 -13.47 30.10 -9.99
C LEU A 124 -14.61 29.10 -10.07
N ALA A 125 -14.34 27.82 -9.96
CA ALA A 125 -15.36 26.78 -9.88
C ALA A 125 -16.08 26.83 -8.53
N ARG A 126 -17.42 26.83 -8.54
CA ARG A 126 -18.23 27.01 -7.32
C ARG A 126 -17.94 25.99 -6.24
N ASN A 127 -17.75 24.73 -6.61
CA ASN A 127 -17.43 23.64 -5.69
C ASN A 127 -16.06 23.86 -5.01
N VAL A 128 -15.02 24.24 -5.77
CA VAL A 128 -13.68 24.54 -5.24
C VAL A 128 -13.74 25.76 -4.32
N ALA A 129 -14.32 26.88 -4.79
CA ALA A 129 -14.46 28.09 -3.99
C ALA A 129 -15.29 27.89 -2.70
N SER A 130 -16.26 26.99 -2.73
CA SER A 130 -17.01 26.62 -1.53
C SER A 130 -16.19 25.82 -0.54
N LEU A 131 -15.40 24.85 -1.01
CA LEU A 131 -14.49 24.07 -0.19
C LEU A 131 -13.37 24.93 0.41
N GLU A 132 -12.72 25.77 -0.38
CA GLU A 132 -11.66 26.67 0.09
C GLU A 132 -12.16 27.60 1.20
N ARG A 133 -13.34 28.20 1.00
CA ARG A 133 -13.97 29.04 2.02
C ARG A 133 -14.41 28.25 3.25
N GLY A 134 -14.99 27.07 3.04
CA GLY A 134 -15.42 26.20 4.14
C GLY A 134 -14.25 25.72 5.00
N LEU A 135 -13.11 25.43 4.38
CA LEU A 135 -11.89 24.99 5.06
C LEU A 135 -11.01 26.17 5.55
N GLY A 136 -11.32 27.41 5.14
CA GLY A 136 -10.53 28.60 5.51
C GLY A 136 -9.13 28.62 4.88
N VAL A 137 -8.93 27.96 3.75
CA VAL A 137 -7.62 27.83 3.10
C VAL A 137 -7.56 28.65 1.79
N PRO A 138 -6.37 29.16 1.40
CA PRO A 138 -6.20 29.93 0.17
C PRO A 138 -6.24 29.06 -1.09
N TYR A 139 -6.01 27.76 -0.98
CA TYR A 139 -6.08 26.74 -2.02
C TYR A 139 -6.20 25.36 -1.36
N LEU A 140 -6.78 24.38 -2.06
CA LEU A 140 -6.88 23.01 -1.55
C LEU A 140 -5.54 22.28 -1.64
N PHE A 141 -4.80 22.49 -2.72
CA PHE A 141 -3.41 22.05 -2.91
C PHE A 141 -2.74 22.86 -4.01
N GLU A 142 -1.42 22.84 -4.00
CA GLU A 142 -0.63 23.42 -5.07
C GLU A 142 0.43 22.41 -5.52
N PHE A 143 0.55 22.22 -6.84
CA PHE A 143 1.59 21.41 -7.45
C PHE A 143 2.46 22.29 -8.33
N ARG A 144 3.77 22.13 -8.22
CA ARG A 144 4.77 22.79 -9.06
C ARG A 144 5.64 21.77 -9.76
N GLY A 145 5.81 21.89 -11.05
CA GLY A 145 6.67 21.04 -11.86
C GLY A 145 7.71 21.86 -12.62
N ARG A 146 8.91 21.30 -12.80
CA ARG A 146 9.99 21.94 -13.55
C ARG A 146 10.65 20.90 -14.45
N THR A 147 10.83 21.22 -15.72
CA THR A 147 11.49 20.33 -16.67
C THR A 147 12.83 20.94 -17.08
N SER A 148 13.92 20.22 -16.84
CA SER A 148 15.27 20.62 -17.21
C SER A 148 15.56 20.42 -18.69
N PHE A 149 16.60 21.07 -19.23
CA PHE A 149 17.02 20.89 -20.62
C PHE A 149 17.52 19.48 -20.96
N ILE A 150 17.94 18.72 -19.96
CA ILE A 150 18.40 17.33 -20.11
C ILE A 150 17.27 16.29 -19.93
N GLY A 151 15.99 16.77 -19.84
CA GLY A 151 14.82 15.91 -19.81
C GLY A 151 14.39 15.43 -18.42
N GLY A 152 15.10 15.79 -17.34
CA GLY A 152 14.65 15.50 -15.97
C GLY A 152 13.48 16.40 -15.55
N VAL A 153 12.54 15.85 -14.79
CA VAL A 153 11.41 16.59 -14.20
C VAL A 153 11.58 16.56 -12.68
N SER A 154 11.59 17.74 -12.05
CA SER A 154 11.41 17.85 -10.60
C SER A 154 10.03 18.40 -10.30
N PHE A 155 9.43 17.99 -9.20
CA PHE A 155 8.13 18.46 -8.78
C PHE A 155 8.07 18.61 -7.26
N ASP A 156 7.24 19.52 -6.83
CA ASP A 156 6.81 19.68 -5.45
C ASP A 156 5.29 19.88 -5.39
N ALA A 157 4.66 19.36 -4.35
CA ALA A 157 3.26 19.62 -4.07
C ALA A 157 3.09 19.95 -2.59
N SER A 158 2.15 20.83 -2.29
CA SER A 158 1.84 21.25 -0.93
C SER A 158 0.35 21.20 -0.65
N LEU A 159 0.02 20.79 0.57
CA LEU A 159 -1.31 20.80 1.14
C LEU A 159 -1.29 21.79 2.31
N PRO A 160 -2.19 22.79 2.35
CA PRO A 160 -2.22 23.77 3.45
C PRO A 160 -2.69 23.11 4.75
N ALA A 161 -2.38 23.76 5.85
CA ALA A 161 -2.97 23.43 7.14
C ALA A 161 -4.46 23.80 7.15
N VAL A 162 -5.26 22.98 7.83
CA VAL A 162 -6.72 23.16 8.01
C VAL A 162 -7.04 23.09 9.49
N ASP A 163 -7.87 23.99 9.97
CA ASP A 163 -8.45 23.94 11.32
C ASP A 163 -9.91 24.41 11.21
N LEU A 164 -10.83 23.46 11.31
CA LEU A 164 -12.24 23.69 11.10
C LEU A 164 -13.06 23.04 12.21
N THR A 165 -13.98 23.81 12.76
CA THR A 165 -15.01 23.30 13.68
C THR A 165 -16.38 23.62 13.12
N ALA A 166 -17.19 22.59 12.85
CA ALA A 166 -18.56 22.73 12.34
C ALA A 166 -19.44 21.60 12.89
N GLU A 167 -20.63 21.94 13.33
CA GLU A 167 -21.68 20.97 13.76
C GLU A 167 -21.20 19.96 14.82
N GLY A 168 -20.27 20.36 15.69
CA GLY A 168 -19.71 19.47 16.73
C GLY A 168 -18.59 18.56 16.22
N VAL A 169 -18.17 18.70 14.97
CA VAL A 169 -17.01 18.03 14.39
C VAL A 169 -15.86 19.02 14.33
N HIS A 170 -14.69 18.63 14.83
CA HIS A 170 -13.44 19.38 14.70
C HIS A 170 -12.45 18.61 13.84
N ILE A 171 -11.94 19.24 12.79
CA ILE A 171 -10.93 18.72 11.89
C ILE A 171 -9.71 19.64 11.96
N ALA A 172 -8.58 19.12 12.38
CA ALA A 172 -7.31 19.81 12.31
C ALA A 172 -6.29 19.00 11.49
N PHE A 173 -5.62 19.65 10.57
CA PHE A 173 -4.54 19.10 9.77
C PHE A 173 -3.41 20.11 9.68
N SER A 174 -2.21 19.74 10.04
CA SER A 174 -1.07 20.66 10.07
C SER A 174 -0.37 20.85 8.70
N GLY A 175 -0.97 20.31 7.65
CA GLY A 175 -0.46 20.43 6.29
C GLY A 175 0.46 19.29 5.89
N GLY A 176 0.89 19.31 4.63
CA GLY A 176 1.75 18.27 4.08
C GLY A 176 2.40 18.68 2.77
N GLY A 177 3.23 17.79 2.23
CA GLY A 177 3.87 18.03 0.94
C GLY A 177 4.52 16.78 0.38
N ILE A 178 4.81 16.84 -0.92
CA ILE A 178 5.54 15.83 -1.67
C ILE A 178 6.62 16.57 -2.46
N ASP A 179 7.84 16.09 -2.38
CA ASP A 179 8.94 16.53 -3.23
C ASP A 179 9.44 15.34 -4.05
N GLY A 180 9.76 15.53 -5.33
CA GLY A 180 10.21 14.42 -6.14
C GLY A 180 10.90 14.81 -7.43
N ALA A 181 11.48 13.80 -8.07
CA ALA A 181 12.10 13.93 -9.37
C ALA A 181 11.88 12.67 -10.21
N LEU A 182 11.68 12.88 -11.52
CA LEU A 182 11.65 11.85 -12.53
C LEU A 182 12.82 12.07 -13.48
N VAL A 183 13.75 11.13 -13.53
CA VAL A 183 14.91 11.16 -14.43
C VAL A 183 14.91 9.88 -15.27
N GLY A 184 14.67 10.01 -16.56
CA GLY A 184 14.40 8.86 -17.41
C GLY A 184 13.11 8.15 -16.98
N GLN A 185 13.25 6.92 -16.52
CA GLN A 185 12.13 6.11 -15.98
C GLN A 185 12.17 6.01 -14.43
N ARG A 186 13.19 6.56 -13.78
CA ARG A 186 13.32 6.50 -12.32
C ARG A 186 12.60 7.66 -11.66
N LEU A 187 11.62 7.33 -10.82
CA LEU A 187 10.87 8.25 -9.97
C LEU A 187 11.37 8.13 -8.53
N VAL A 188 11.87 9.23 -8.00
CA VAL A 188 12.22 9.36 -6.58
C VAL A 188 11.29 10.40 -5.97
N SER A 189 10.65 10.08 -4.84
CA SER A 189 9.82 11.05 -4.13
C SER A 189 9.85 10.85 -2.62
N ASP A 190 9.74 11.97 -1.91
CA ASP A 190 9.56 12.04 -0.47
C ASP A 190 8.25 12.76 -0.18
N SER A 191 7.40 12.16 0.64
CA SER A 191 6.10 12.69 1.04
C SER A 191 6.04 12.81 2.55
N ARG A 192 5.40 13.87 3.01
CA ARG A 192 5.15 14.10 4.44
C ARG A 192 3.76 14.67 4.65
N ALA A 193 3.04 14.14 5.62
CA ALA A 193 1.84 14.75 6.16
C ALA A 193 2.04 14.95 7.66
N GLY A 194 1.69 16.12 8.13
CA GLY A 194 1.75 16.44 9.55
C GLY A 194 0.61 15.78 10.33
N ASP A 195 0.30 16.35 11.47
CA ASP A 195 -0.72 15.81 12.34
C ASP A 195 -2.11 16.01 11.75
N PHE A 196 -2.92 14.96 11.82
CA PHE A 196 -4.34 14.96 11.50
C PHE A 196 -5.15 14.58 12.74
N LEU A 197 -6.13 15.38 13.08
CA LEU A 197 -7.08 15.15 14.15
C LEU A 197 -8.50 15.32 13.61
N LEU A 198 -9.31 14.31 13.81
CA LEU A 198 -10.76 14.38 13.63
C LEU A 198 -11.41 14.07 14.98
N THR A 199 -12.17 15.01 15.52
CA THR A 199 -12.96 14.80 16.74
C THR A 199 -14.43 15.01 16.43
N SER A 200 -15.26 14.07 16.85
CA SER A 200 -16.71 14.10 16.67
C SER A 200 -17.40 13.51 17.90
N PRO A 201 -18.72 13.70 18.11
CA PRO A 201 -19.43 13.14 19.26
C PRO A 201 -19.22 11.63 19.47
N PRO A 202 -19.18 10.76 18.41
CA PRO A 202 -18.93 9.34 18.60
C PRO A 202 -17.44 9.00 18.91
N GLY A 203 -16.48 9.92 18.72
CA GLY A 203 -15.08 9.60 19.00
C GLY A 203 -14.06 10.51 18.34
N ALA A 204 -12.81 10.08 18.38
CA ALA A 204 -11.69 10.81 17.78
C ALA A 204 -10.75 9.89 16.99
N VAL A 205 -10.22 10.42 15.89
CA VAL A 205 -9.16 9.79 15.08
C VAL A 205 -7.95 10.73 15.08
N THR A 206 -6.80 10.21 15.46
CA THR A 206 -5.53 10.95 15.45
C THR A 206 -4.53 10.18 14.59
N ILE A 207 -3.88 10.88 13.66
CA ILE A 207 -2.76 10.36 12.87
C ILE A 207 -1.64 11.38 13.00
N ARG A 208 -0.42 10.95 13.33
CA ARG A 208 0.72 11.84 13.50
C ARG A 208 1.86 11.46 12.58
N ASN A 209 2.45 12.46 12.00
CA ASN A 209 3.76 12.40 11.33
C ASN A 209 3.87 11.27 10.32
N VAL A 210 3.07 11.32 9.26
CA VAL A 210 3.16 10.35 8.16
C VAL A 210 4.29 10.77 7.23
N ARG A 211 5.19 9.83 6.92
CA ARG A 211 6.24 10.02 5.92
C ARG A 211 6.25 8.83 4.97
N ALA A 212 6.38 9.11 3.69
CA ALA A 212 6.57 8.08 2.68
C ALA A 212 7.70 8.48 1.75
N ALA A 213 8.53 7.50 1.36
CA ALA A 213 9.59 7.68 0.40
C ALA A 213 9.50 6.57 -0.65
N THR A 214 9.67 6.92 -1.92
CA THR A 214 9.68 5.97 -3.02
C THR A 214 10.87 6.22 -3.92
N ASP A 215 11.46 5.14 -4.42
CA ASP A 215 12.49 5.13 -5.44
C ASP A 215 12.19 3.97 -6.37
N ILE A 216 11.44 4.25 -7.45
CA ILE A 216 10.83 3.24 -8.31
C ILE A 216 11.19 3.49 -9.77
N GLU A 217 11.27 2.42 -10.54
CA GLU A 217 11.45 2.47 -11.98
C GLU A 217 10.09 2.33 -12.68
N LEU A 218 9.69 3.37 -13.42
CA LEU A 218 8.46 3.38 -14.20
C LEU A 218 8.66 2.55 -15.46
N GLY A 219 8.15 1.34 -15.46
CA GLY A 219 8.22 0.41 -16.60
C GLY A 219 6.92 0.34 -17.39
N SER A 220 6.89 -0.55 -18.37
CA SER A 220 5.67 -0.90 -19.14
C SER A 220 4.76 -1.90 -18.41
N SER A 221 5.20 -2.50 -17.32
CA SER A 221 4.44 -3.44 -16.49
C SER A 221 3.72 -2.71 -15.36
N ASN A 222 2.64 -3.30 -14.87
CA ASN A 222 1.92 -2.83 -13.68
C ASN A 222 2.72 -2.97 -12.38
N MET A 223 3.84 -3.71 -12.42
CA MET A 223 4.79 -3.84 -11.33
C MET A 223 5.89 -2.79 -11.48
N LEU A 224 6.11 -2.02 -10.40
CA LEU A 224 7.10 -0.96 -10.34
C LEU A 224 8.29 -1.42 -9.49
N PRO A 225 9.39 -1.88 -10.14
CA PRO A 225 10.61 -2.22 -9.41
C PRO A 225 11.13 -1.02 -8.63
N GLY A 226 11.67 -1.28 -7.44
CA GLY A 226 12.22 -0.24 -6.59
C GLY A 226 11.91 -0.42 -5.13
N ASP A 227 12.16 0.64 -4.37
CA ASP A 227 12.00 0.68 -2.93
C ASP A 227 10.86 1.64 -2.55
N ALA A 228 10.02 1.26 -1.58
CA ALA A 228 9.03 2.13 -0.97
C ALA A 228 9.08 1.99 0.56
N LYS A 229 8.92 3.11 1.25
CA LYS A 229 8.91 3.16 2.72
C LYS A 229 7.76 4.04 3.17
N LEU A 230 7.06 3.62 4.23
CA LEU A 230 6.04 4.37 4.92
C LEU A 230 6.34 4.35 6.42
N SER A 231 6.24 5.48 7.09
CA SER A 231 6.28 5.56 8.54
C SER A 231 5.14 6.41 9.07
N ILE A 232 4.53 5.97 10.16
CA ILE A 232 3.47 6.67 10.89
C ILE A 232 3.89 6.67 12.35
N GLU A 233 4.03 7.85 12.94
CA GLU A 233 4.45 7.97 14.35
C GLU A 233 3.35 7.47 15.29
N GLN A 234 2.11 7.87 15.04
CA GLN A 234 0.96 7.43 15.83
C GLN A 234 -0.30 7.36 14.97
N LEU A 235 -1.10 6.32 15.20
CA LEU A 235 -2.47 6.15 14.71
C LEU A 235 -3.34 5.78 15.90
N SER A 236 -4.32 6.61 16.26
CA SER A 236 -5.21 6.35 17.39
C SER A 236 -6.68 6.55 16.98
N ILE A 237 -7.53 5.64 17.41
CA ILE A 237 -8.99 5.72 17.27
C ILE A 237 -9.59 5.54 18.66
N VAL A 238 -10.36 6.51 19.08
CA VAL A 238 -11.00 6.54 20.40
C VAL A 238 -12.51 6.52 20.21
N ASP A 239 -13.20 5.69 20.97
CA ASP A 239 -14.65 5.58 20.98
C ASP A 239 -15.21 6.28 22.23
N ALA A 240 -16.02 7.32 22.03
CA ALA A 240 -16.63 8.08 23.12
C ALA A 240 -17.68 7.26 23.89
N GLU A 241 -18.39 6.34 23.24
CA GLU A 241 -19.38 5.48 23.87
C GLU A 241 -18.75 4.50 24.86
N ARG A 242 -17.46 4.20 24.67
CA ARG A 242 -16.64 3.36 25.58
C ARG A 242 -15.83 4.15 26.60
N GLY A 243 -16.29 5.35 26.96
CA GLY A 243 -15.64 6.18 27.96
C GLY A 243 -14.29 6.77 27.50
N ASN A 244 -14.18 7.11 26.23
CA ASN A 244 -12.95 7.61 25.59
C ASN A 244 -11.78 6.61 25.64
N SER A 245 -12.06 5.33 25.73
CA SER A 245 -11.01 4.30 25.65
C SER A 245 -10.55 4.10 24.21
N PRO A 246 -9.25 3.93 23.95
CA PRO A 246 -8.77 3.65 22.62
C PRO A 246 -9.26 2.29 22.15
N VAL A 247 -9.89 2.29 20.97
CA VAL A 247 -10.26 1.08 20.24
C VAL A 247 -9.05 0.54 19.47
N LEU A 248 -8.27 1.48 18.93
CA LEU A 248 -6.99 1.25 18.27
C LEU A 248 -6.02 2.33 18.73
N ASP A 249 -4.83 1.94 19.13
CA ASP A 249 -3.69 2.85 19.32
C ASP A 249 -2.42 2.15 18.86
N ALA A 250 -1.76 2.71 17.85
CA ALA A 250 -0.56 2.15 17.27
C ALA A 250 0.52 3.21 17.19
N SER A 251 1.75 2.84 17.56
CA SER A 251 2.91 3.73 17.55
C SER A 251 4.06 3.20 16.72
N ASN A 252 4.80 4.13 16.11
CA ASN A 252 6.01 3.88 15.32
C ASN A 252 5.82 2.76 14.28
N ILE A 253 4.73 2.86 13.51
CA ILE A 253 4.46 1.93 12.41
C ILE A 253 5.46 2.24 11.28
N LYS A 254 6.15 1.22 10.80
CA LYS A 254 7.05 1.30 9.64
C LYS A 254 6.74 0.17 8.69
N ILE A 255 6.61 0.52 7.43
CA ILE A 255 6.43 -0.43 6.34
C ILE A 255 7.53 -0.11 5.33
N ALA A 256 8.29 -1.12 4.93
CA ALA A 256 9.24 -1.00 3.85
C ALA A 256 9.01 -2.13 2.86
N SER A 257 9.08 -1.82 1.58
CA SER A 257 9.00 -2.82 0.53
C SER A 257 10.08 -2.59 -0.51
N LYS A 258 10.58 -3.69 -1.05
CA LYS A 258 11.54 -3.71 -2.14
C LYS A 258 11.04 -4.69 -3.19
N VAL A 259 10.93 -4.20 -4.42
CA VAL A 259 10.54 -4.99 -5.58
C VAL A 259 11.70 -5.00 -6.56
N GLY A 260 12.18 -6.17 -6.95
CA GLY A 260 13.27 -6.34 -7.90
C GLY A 260 12.91 -7.33 -8.99
N LEU A 261 13.43 -7.13 -10.19
CA LEU A 261 13.40 -8.12 -11.26
C LEU A 261 14.73 -8.87 -11.28
N GLU A 262 14.71 -10.19 -11.44
CA GLU A 262 15.94 -10.94 -11.67
C GLU A 262 16.55 -10.55 -13.03
N PRO A 263 17.88 -10.37 -13.11
CA PRO A 263 18.54 -9.99 -14.35
C PRO A 263 18.20 -10.97 -15.50
N HIS A 264 17.80 -10.43 -16.65
CA HIS A 264 17.49 -11.18 -17.86
C HIS A 264 16.30 -12.16 -17.76
N THR A 265 15.46 -12.02 -16.75
CA THR A 265 14.24 -12.84 -16.56
C THR A 265 13.00 -11.96 -16.41
N THR A 266 11.83 -12.59 -16.40
CA THR A 266 10.55 -11.96 -16.05
C THR A 266 10.17 -12.24 -14.59
N LEU A 267 11.11 -12.78 -13.80
CA LEU A 267 10.86 -13.16 -12.42
C LEU A 267 11.02 -11.95 -11.49
N LEU A 268 10.06 -11.77 -10.64
CA LEU A 268 9.97 -10.71 -9.65
C LEU A 268 10.25 -11.27 -8.27
N ASN A 269 11.05 -10.53 -7.50
CA ASN A 269 11.27 -10.74 -6.09
C ASN A 269 10.69 -9.54 -5.34
N LEU A 270 9.87 -9.83 -4.33
CA LEU A 270 9.28 -8.83 -3.44
C LEU A 270 9.71 -9.13 -2.01
N HIS A 271 10.21 -8.13 -1.34
CA HIS A 271 10.49 -8.19 0.10
C HIS A 271 9.76 -7.04 0.80
N ALA A 272 9.02 -7.35 1.85
CA ALA A 272 8.31 -6.36 2.65
C ALA A 272 8.56 -6.58 4.14
N THR A 273 8.75 -5.51 4.89
CA THR A 273 8.85 -5.53 6.35
C THR A 273 7.79 -4.63 6.95
N TYR A 274 7.20 -5.08 8.03
CA TYR A 274 6.18 -4.41 8.82
C TYR A 274 6.65 -4.37 10.26
N ASP A 275 6.85 -3.18 10.79
CA ASP A 275 7.27 -2.94 12.17
C ASP A 275 6.23 -2.11 12.89
N ALA A 276 5.94 -2.41 14.14
CA ALA A 276 5.18 -1.56 15.04
C ALA A 276 5.74 -1.70 16.46
N GLU A 277 6.02 -0.58 17.10
CA GLU A 277 6.50 -0.59 18.49
C GLU A 277 5.40 -1.01 19.45
N SER A 278 4.20 -0.51 19.25
CA SER A 278 3.04 -0.86 20.06
C SER A 278 1.77 -0.79 19.21
N LEU A 279 0.92 -1.77 19.38
CA LEU A 279 -0.43 -1.82 18.83
C LEU A 279 -1.38 -2.24 19.95
N LEU A 280 -2.30 -1.38 20.33
CA LEU A 280 -3.40 -1.70 21.22
C LEU A 280 -4.66 -1.86 20.34
N LEU A 281 -5.32 -3.00 20.44
CA LEU A 281 -6.55 -3.28 19.73
C LEU A 281 -7.57 -3.87 20.69
N TYR A 282 -8.67 -3.17 20.92
CA TYR A 282 -9.75 -3.57 21.86
C TYR A 282 -9.24 -3.98 23.26
N GLY A 283 -8.20 -3.31 23.77
CA GLY A 283 -7.61 -3.60 25.07
C GLY A 283 -6.48 -4.63 25.07
N THR A 284 -6.27 -5.35 24.00
CA THR A 284 -5.15 -6.29 23.82
C THR A 284 -3.93 -5.55 23.31
N ARG A 285 -2.79 -5.68 23.98
CA ARG A 285 -1.54 -5.03 23.60
C ARG A 285 -0.60 -5.97 22.88
N ILE A 286 -0.25 -5.62 21.65
CA ILE A 286 0.83 -6.22 20.88
C ILE A 286 2.00 -5.22 20.89
N ALA A 287 3.18 -5.67 21.31
CA ALA A 287 4.39 -4.84 21.32
C ALA A 287 5.50 -5.49 20.49
N ASP A 288 6.46 -4.66 20.06
CA ASP A 288 7.65 -5.11 19.32
C ASP A 288 7.31 -5.99 18.10
N ALA A 289 6.19 -5.67 17.42
CA ALA A 289 5.78 -6.43 16.24
C ALA A 289 6.75 -6.18 15.08
N ASN A 290 7.24 -7.28 14.51
CA ASN A 290 8.10 -7.24 13.33
C ASN A 290 7.76 -8.44 12.45
N VAL A 291 7.37 -8.17 11.20
CA VAL A 291 7.00 -9.18 10.21
C VAL A 291 7.77 -8.91 8.92
N GLY A 292 8.60 -9.87 8.52
CA GLY A 292 9.25 -9.89 7.23
C GLY A 292 8.52 -10.86 6.29
N VAL A 293 8.22 -10.42 5.07
CA VAL A 293 7.59 -11.25 4.03
C VAL A 293 8.43 -11.15 2.77
N SER A 294 8.86 -12.30 2.25
CA SER A 294 9.55 -12.39 0.95
C SER A 294 8.76 -13.29 0.02
N LEU A 295 8.58 -12.82 -1.20
CA LEU A 295 8.03 -13.57 -2.32
C LEU A 295 9.08 -13.55 -3.42
N ASP A 296 9.64 -14.70 -3.75
CA ASP A 296 10.70 -14.80 -4.74
C ASP A 296 10.26 -15.59 -5.97
N LYS A 297 10.86 -15.27 -7.11
CA LYS A 297 10.65 -15.94 -8.41
C LYS A 297 9.19 -15.96 -8.87
N ILE A 298 8.49 -14.86 -8.70
CA ILE A 298 7.13 -14.71 -9.20
C ILE A 298 7.17 -14.28 -10.67
N ASP A 299 6.59 -15.06 -11.57
CA ASP A 299 6.50 -14.69 -12.98
C ASP A 299 5.49 -13.54 -13.18
N VAL A 300 5.97 -12.40 -13.69
CA VAL A 300 5.16 -11.19 -13.91
C VAL A 300 4.04 -11.45 -14.92
N ALA A 301 4.28 -12.23 -15.98
CA ALA A 301 3.27 -12.53 -16.99
C ALA A 301 2.15 -13.42 -16.44
N ALA A 302 2.51 -14.35 -15.54
CA ALA A 302 1.54 -15.19 -14.83
C ALA A 302 0.70 -14.36 -13.85
N LEU A 303 1.30 -13.40 -13.14
CA LEU A 303 0.59 -12.46 -12.26
C LEU A 303 -0.42 -11.59 -13.02
N ASP A 304 -0.03 -11.03 -14.16
CA ASP A 304 -0.94 -10.26 -15.02
C ASP A 304 -2.12 -11.11 -15.53
N THR A 305 -1.84 -12.37 -15.84
CA THR A 305 -2.88 -13.33 -16.26
C THR A 305 -3.81 -13.64 -15.09
N TYR A 306 -3.26 -13.90 -13.91
CA TYR A 306 -4.02 -14.16 -12.69
C TYR A 306 -4.90 -12.98 -12.27
N SER A 307 -4.38 -11.76 -12.32
CA SER A 307 -5.16 -10.56 -12.02
C SER A 307 -6.36 -10.38 -12.95
N ARG A 308 -6.16 -10.59 -14.25
CA ARG A 308 -7.25 -10.55 -15.25
C ARG A 308 -8.28 -11.67 -15.05
N LEU A 309 -7.83 -12.85 -14.62
CA LEU A 309 -8.72 -13.97 -14.32
C LEU A 309 -9.57 -13.71 -13.08
N LEU A 310 -8.99 -13.15 -12.01
CA LEU A 310 -9.72 -12.76 -10.81
C LEU A 310 -10.81 -11.72 -11.11
N GLU A 311 -10.54 -10.75 -11.97
CA GLU A 311 -11.55 -9.79 -12.44
C GLU A 311 -12.70 -10.50 -13.18
N ARG A 312 -12.41 -11.51 -14.01
CA ARG A 312 -13.42 -12.28 -14.73
C ARG A 312 -14.24 -13.21 -13.84
N ILE A 313 -13.61 -13.85 -12.84
CA ILE A 313 -14.29 -14.69 -11.84
C ILE A 313 -15.30 -13.86 -11.05
N SER A 314 -14.96 -12.63 -10.67
CA SER A 314 -15.86 -11.73 -9.97
C SER A 314 -17.14 -11.40 -10.77
N VAL A 315 -17.13 -11.63 -12.08
CA VAL A 315 -18.26 -11.44 -13.02
C VAL A 315 -19.00 -12.76 -13.32
N GLY A 316 -18.61 -13.88 -12.69
CA GLY A 316 -19.30 -15.17 -12.81
C GLY A 316 -18.88 -16.03 -14.02
N ALA A 317 -17.71 -15.79 -14.63
CA ALA A 317 -17.19 -16.63 -15.70
C ALA A 317 -16.53 -17.90 -15.13
N ASP A 318 -16.82 -19.06 -15.72
CA ASP A 318 -16.14 -20.32 -15.41
C ASP A 318 -14.71 -20.28 -15.96
N SER A 319 -13.75 -20.10 -15.08
CA SER A 319 -12.33 -19.90 -15.42
C SER A 319 -11.38 -20.80 -14.61
N ALA A 320 -11.90 -21.81 -13.92
CA ALA A 320 -11.11 -22.70 -13.07
C ALA A 320 -9.93 -23.35 -13.83
N ALA A 321 -10.17 -23.81 -15.07
CA ALA A 321 -9.13 -24.41 -15.90
C ALA A 321 -8.05 -23.40 -16.34
N GLU A 322 -8.43 -22.15 -16.62
CA GLU A 322 -7.47 -21.07 -16.97
C GLU A 322 -6.63 -20.67 -15.75
N VAL A 323 -7.24 -20.61 -14.56
CA VAL A 323 -6.55 -20.39 -13.29
C VAL A 323 -5.56 -21.51 -13.00
N GLY A 324 -5.99 -22.78 -13.18
CA GLY A 324 -5.12 -23.95 -13.01
C GLY A 324 -3.88 -23.93 -13.92
N LYS A 325 -4.02 -23.50 -15.16
CA LYS A 325 -2.89 -23.33 -16.09
C LYS A 325 -1.96 -22.19 -15.66
N ALA A 326 -2.51 -21.03 -15.31
CA ALA A 326 -1.72 -19.89 -14.86
C ALA A 326 -0.93 -20.24 -13.59
N LEU A 327 -1.55 -20.98 -12.67
CA LEU A 327 -0.89 -21.44 -11.45
C LEU A 327 0.21 -22.46 -11.74
N ALA A 328 -0.03 -23.44 -12.63
CA ALA A 328 0.99 -24.41 -13.03
C ALA A 328 2.23 -23.71 -13.61
N HIS A 329 2.02 -22.73 -14.48
CA HIS A 329 3.11 -21.92 -15.04
C HIS A 329 3.87 -21.13 -13.97
N THR A 330 3.15 -20.51 -13.03
CA THR A 330 3.77 -19.80 -11.90
C THR A 330 4.61 -20.76 -11.04
N LEU A 331 4.07 -21.93 -10.70
CA LEU A 331 4.74 -22.92 -9.86
C LEU A 331 5.96 -23.56 -10.55
N ALA A 332 5.95 -23.66 -11.89
CA ALA A 332 7.09 -24.12 -12.67
C ALA A 332 8.31 -23.17 -12.59
N ALA A 333 8.10 -21.89 -12.27
CA ALA A 333 9.19 -20.95 -12.00
C ALA A 333 9.90 -21.22 -10.65
N GLY A 334 9.30 -22.03 -9.78
CA GLY A 334 9.81 -22.34 -8.44
C GLY A 334 9.68 -21.18 -7.46
N PRO A 335 8.48 -20.57 -7.35
CA PRO A 335 8.28 -19.47 -6.40
C PRO A 335 8.45 -19.92 -4.97
N SER A 336 8.88 -19.00 -4.12
CA SER A 336 8.91 -19.19 -2.67
C SER A 336 8.23 -18.04 -1.92
N LEU A 337 7.57 -18.38 -0.83
CA LEU A 337 7.05 -17.48 0.17
C LEU A 337 7.81 -17.72 1.47
N THR A 338 8.43 -16.69 2.01
CA THR A 338 9.05 -16.73 3.35
C THR A 338 8.44 -15.65 4.23
N ILE A 339 8.04 -16.03 5.43
CA ILE A 339 7.68 -15.10 6.50
C ILE A 339 8.75 -15.24 7.57
N ASP A 340 9.67 -14.26 7.63
CA ASP A 340 10.79 -14.26 8.57
C ASP A 340 11.36 -12.83 8.72
N PRO A 341 11.43 -12.31 9.96
CA PRO A 341 10.83 -12.87 11.16
C PRO A 341 9.30 -12.63 11.19
N LEU A 342 8.61 -13.48 11.94
CA LEU A 342 7.30 -13.17 12.51
C LEU A 342 7.45 -13.16 14.03
N ARG A 343 7.57 -11.99 14.63
CA ARG A 343 7.76 -11.84 16.06
C ARG A 343 6.92 -10.70 16.63
N PHE A 344 6.42 -10.89 17.82
CA PHE A 344 5.72 -9.88 18.61
C PHE A 344 5.67 -10.30 20.09
N ARG A 345 5.21 -9.38 20.93
CA ARG A 345 4.80 -9.68 22.31
C ARG A 345 3.31 -9.41 22.46
N LEU A 346 2.56 -10.38 22.93
CA LEU A 346 1.15 -10.22 23.28
C LEU A 346 1.03 -10.11 24.79
N ASP A 347 0.57 -8.98 25.29
CA ASP A 347 0.52 -8.65 26.72
C ASP A 347 1.85 -8.93 27.46
N GLY A 348 2.97 -8.65 26.79
CA GLY A 348 4.32 -8.85 27.29
C GLY A 348 4.92 -10.25 27.02
N GLU A 349 4.12 -11.21 26.59
CA GLU A 349 4.54 -12.59 26.33
C GLU A 349 5.09 -12.76 24.91
N PRO A 350 6.30 -13.30 24.73
CA PRO A 350 6.93 -13.40 23.43
C PRO A 350 6.32 -14.51 22.55
N PHE A 351 6.24 -14.18 21.27
CA PHE A 351 5.93 -15.08 20.18
C PHE A 351 6.92 -14.89 19.04
N THR A 352 7.46 -15.98 18.51
CA THR A 352 8.24 -15.98 17.27
C THR A 352 7.82 -17.13 16.38
N ALA A 353 7.77 -16.87 15.06
CA ALA A 353 7.54 -17.91 14.07
C ALA A 353 8.37 -17.65 12.82
N HIS A 354 8.60 -18.70 12.08
CA HIS A 354 9.18 -18.71 10.75
C HIS A 354 8.34 -19.62 9.87
N LEU A 355 8.02 -19.16 8.68
CA LEU A 355 7.33 -19.93 7.65
C LEU A 355 8.11 -19.81 6.34
N GLU A 356 8.41 -20.94 5.73
CA GLU A 356 8.92 -21.03 4.37
C GLU A 356 8.08 -22.03 3.58
N ILE A 357 7.63 -21.61 2.38
CA ILE A 357 6.95 -22.48 1.42
C ILE A 357 7.60 -22.25 0.07
N ALA A 358 8.05 -23.31 -0.59
CA ALA A 358 8.66 -23.25 -1.91
C ALA A 358 8.08 -24.31 -2.84
N ALA A 359 7.84 -23.96 -4.10
CA ALA A 359 7.47 -24.92 -5.11
C ALA A 359 8.73 -25.60 -5.68
N ASN A 360 8.65 -26.91 -5.93
CA ASN A 360 9.68 -27.64 -6.66
C ASN A 360 9.44 -27.50 -8.17
N PRO A 361 10.23 -26.71 -8.91
CA PRO A 361 9.98 -26.44 -10.32
C PRO A 361 9.98 -27.72 -11.18
N ALA A 362 10.77 -28.73 -10.81
CA ALA A 362 10.82 -29.98 -11.57
C ALA A 362 9.50 -30.78 -11.53
N ALA A 363 8.73 -30.64 -10.44
CA ALA A 363 7.44 -31.30 -10.31
C ALA A 363 6.35 -30.65 -11.18
N PHE A 364 6.49 -29.36 -11.50
CA PHE A 364 5.53 -28.60 -12.30
C PHE A 364 5.95 -28.42 -13.75
N ALA A 365 7.19 -28.75 -14.12
CA ALA A 365 7.70 -28.57 -15.49
C ALA A 365 6.93 -29.37 -16.57
N ALA A 366 6.26 -30.47 -16.18
CA ALA A 366 5.45 -31.31 -17.06
C ALA A 366 3.94 -31.17 -16.76
N THR A 367 3.53 -30.23 -15.91
CA THR A 367 2.13 -30.09 -15.49
C THR A 367 1.48 -28.96 -16.29
N ASP A 368 0.49 -29.29 -17.13
CA ASP A 368 -0.22 -28.29 -17.94
C ASP A 368 -1.24 -27.46 -17.13
N SER A 369 -1.78 -28.02 -16.05
CA SER A 369 -2.79 -27.38 -15.22
C SER A 369 -2.80 -27.98 -13.81
N VAL A 370 -3.01 -27.13 -12.80
CA VAL A 370 -3.22 -27.53 -11.40
C VAL A 370 -4.71 -27.75 -11.15
N ASP A 371 -5.07 -28.91 -10.62
CA ASP A 371 -6.43 -29.21 -10.18
C ASP A 371 -6.59 -28.84 -8.68
N PHE A 372 -7.48 -27.90 -8.40
CA PHE A 372 -7.73 -27.41 -7.04
C PHE A 372 -8.50 -28.42 -6.18
N ASP A 373 -9.28 -29.33 -6.79
CA ASP A 373 -10.03 -30.34 -6.07
C ASP A 373 -9.08 -31.43 -5.48
N SER A 374 -7.84 -31.47 -5.98
CA SER A 374 -6.80 -32.43 -5.59
C SER A 374 -5.59 -31.76 -4.95
N TRP A 375 -5.77 -30.76 -4.06
CA TRP A 375 -4.67 -30.03 -3.44
C TRP A 375 -3.64 -30.94 -2.72
N LEU A 376 -4.07 -32.10 -2.20
CA LEU A 376 -3.17 -33.09 -1.61
C LEU A 376 -2.17 -33.66 -2.62
N ALA A 377 -2.52 -33.70 -3.90
CA ALA A 377 -1.61 -34.12 -4.96
C ALA A 377 -0.45 -33.14 -5.19
N LEU A 378 -0.56 -31.90 -4.68
CA LEU A 378 0.50 -30.89 -4.76
C LEU A 378 1.57 -31.06 -3.65
N LEU A 379 1.27 -31.77 -2.55
CA LEU A 379 2.20 -31.92 -1.43
C LEU A 379 3.59 -32.43 -1.84
N PRO A 380 3.75 -33.43 -2.73
CA PRO A 380 5.07 -33.87 -3.18
C PRO A 380 5.86 -32.83 -3.96
N ALA A 381 5.13 -31.85 -4.52
CA ALA A 381 5.72 -30.78 -5.33
C ALA A 381 6.03 -29.49 -4.52
N LEU A 382 5.69 -29.50 -3.25
CA LEU A 382 5.96 -28.39 -2.32
C LEU A 382 6.99 -28.79 -1.27
N ARG A 383 7.73 -27.80 -0.81
CA ARG A 383 8.56 -27.86 0.39
C ARG A 383 8.10 -26.79 1.33
N SER A 384 7.97 -27.12 2.60
CA SER A 384 7.59 -26.15 3.63
C SER A 384 8.32 -26.41 4.92
N THR A 385 8.66 -25.35 5.62
CA THR A 385 9.17 -25.36 6.99
C THR A 385 8.40 -24.33 7.79
N VAL A 386 7.82 -24.76 8.91
CA VAL A 386 7.14 -23.89 9.87
C VAL A 386 7.78 -24.12 11.22
N ASN A 387 8.35 -23.07 11.81
CA ASN A 387 8.88 -23.07 13.16
C ASN A 387 8.08 -22.10 14.01
N VAL A 388 7.67 -22.52 15.19
CA VAL A 388 6.96 -21.69 16.17
C VAL A 388 7.65 -21.81 17.51
N ASP A 389 7.87 -20.68 18.18
CA ASP A 389 8.33 -20.59 19.55
C ASP A 389 7.41 -19.61 20.29
N VAL A 390 6.70 -20.10 21.30
CA VAL A 390 5.66 -19.36 22.02
C VAL A 390 5.85 -19.50 23.52
N SER A 391 5.73 -18.42 24.29
CA SER A 391 5.78 -18.50 25.75
C SER A 391 4.70 -19.43 26.29
N LYS A 392 4.98 -20.16 27.36
CA LYS A 392 4.01 -21.09 28.00
C LYS A 392 2.74 -20.37 28.43
N LYS A 393 2.87 -19.14 28.90
CA LYS A 393 1.73 -18.31 29.32
C LYS A 393 0.85 -17.95 28.13
N LEU A 394 1.46 -17.47 27.02
CA LEU A 394 0.71 -17.14 25.80
C LEU A 394 0.06 -18.39 25.18
N ALA A 395 0.78 -19.51 25.12
CA ALA A 395 0.22 -20.78 24.66
C ALA A 395 -1.01 -21.20 25.48
N ARG A 396 -0.97 -21.01 26.79
CA ARG A 396 -2.11 -21.30 27.68
C ARG A 396 -3.29 -20.35 27.39
N GLU A 397 -3.03 -19.06 27.22
CA GLU A 397 -4.08 -18.09 26.90
C GLU A 397 -4.76 -18.41 25.55
N ILE A 398 -3.99 -18.76 24.53
CA ILE A 398 -4.53 -19.21 23.23
C ILE A 398 -5.36 -20.48 23.39
N ALA A 399 -4.89 -21.45 24.18
CA ALA A 399 -5.62 -22.68 24.43
C ALA A 399 -6.92 -22.42 25.19
N VAL A 400 -6.92 -21.51 26.18
CA VAL A 400 -8.14 -21.06 26.90
C VAL A 400 -9.15 -20.44 25.95
N LEU A 401 -8.72 -19.48 25.13
CA LEU A 401 -9.60 -18.84 24.12
C LEU A 401 -10.19 -19.87 23.15
N THR A 402 -9.38 -20.82 22.70
CA THR A 402 -9.83 -21.90 21.82
C THR A 402 -10.85 -22.82 22.51
N ALA A 403 -10.66 -23.09 23.79
CA ALA A 403 -11.62 -23.87 24.59
C ALA A 403 -12.91 -23.07 24.84
N GLU A 404 -12.81 -21.77 25.17
CA GLU A 404 -13.99 -20.90 25.36
C GLU A 404 -14.86 -20.83 24.11
N MET A 405 -14.29 -20.75 22.92
CA MET A 405 -15.03 -20.75 21.65
C MET A 405 -15.86 -22.03 21.42
N ARG A 406 -15.54 -23.13 22.06
CA ARG A 406 -16.32 -24.38 22.01
C ARG A 406 -17.52 -24.37 22.96
N TYR A 407 -17.50 -23.50 23.97
CA TYR A 407 -18.57 -23.37 24.95
C TYR A 407 -19.46 -22.13 24.64
N VAL A 408 -19.94 -22.04 23.42
CA VAL A 408 -20.80 -20.92 22.96
C VAL A 408 -22.23 -21.04 23.53
N ASP A 409 -22.45 -21.73 24.64
CA ASP A 409 -23.76 -21.82 25.27
C ASP A 409 -23.97 -20.62 26.21
N ASP A 410 -24.87 -19.70 25.82
CA ASP A 410 -25.19 -18.46 26.54
C ASP A 410 -25.81 -18.70 27.95
N THR A 411 -26.08 -19.95 28.30
CA THR A 411 -26.70 -20.31 29.60
C THR A 411 -25.68 -20.40 30.75
N MET A 412 -24.38 -20.50 30.44
CA MET A 412 -23.32 -20.65 31.45
C MET A 412 -22.75 -19.28 31.87
N PRO A 413 -22.64 -19.02 33.21
CA PRO A 413 -21.95 -17.80 33.68
C PRO A 413 -20.52 -17.69 33.13
N PRO A 414 -20.06 -16.47 32.76
CA PRO A 414 -18.73 -16.27 32.16
C PRO A 414 -17.57 -16.83 33.01
N GLU A 415 -17.66 -16.70 34.35
CA GLU A 415 -16.63 -17.19 35.26
C GLU A 415 -16.52 -18.73 35.25
N GLN A 416 -17.66 -19.45 35.21
CA GLN A 416 -17.64 -20.92 35.14
C GLN A 416 -17.13 -21.40 33.78
N ARG A 417 -17.50 -20.71 32.71
CA ARG A 417 -17.00 -20.98 31.35
C ARG A 417 -15.47 -20.87 31.31
N ARG A 418 -14.92 -19.79 31.87
CA ARG A 418 -13.48 -19.56 31.92
C ARG A 418 -12.74 -20.59 32.75
N LEU A 419 -13.29 -21.03 33.91
CA LEU A 419 -12.71 -22.09 34.73
C LEU A 419 -12.65 -23.42 33.99
N LEU A 420 -13.72 -23.79 33.27
CA LEU A 420 -13.74 -25.03 32.47
C LEU A 420 -12.77 -24.94 31.29
N ALA A 421 -12.74 -23.79 30.60
CA ALA A 421 -11.83 -23.54 29.49
C ALA A 421 -10.35 -23.61 29.95
N ASP A 422 -10.02 -23.07 31.12
CA ASP A 422 -8.67 -23.12 31.69
C ASP A 422 -8.24 -24.55 32.04
N ALA A 423 -9.13 -25.33 32.62
CA ALA A 423 -8.87 -26.77 32.91
C ALA A 423 -8.66 -27.57 31.60
N GLN A 424 -9.49 -27.31 30.59
CA GLN A 424 -9.38 -27.96 29.29
C GLN A 424 -8.11 -27.54 28.55
N ALA A 425 -7.74 -26.25 28.61
CA ALA A 425 -6.49 -25.73 28.04
C ALA A 425 -5.27 -26.46 28.66
N GLY A 426 -5.25 -26.64 29.97
CA GLY A 426 -4.20 -27.41 30.64
C GLY A 426 -4.08 -28.85 30.12
N LEU A 427 -5.20 -29.55 29.99
CA LEU A 427 -5.23 -30.92 29.43
C LEU A 427 -4.79 -30.92 27.96
N MET A 428 -5.21 -29.96 27.18
CA MET A 428 -4.82 -29.81 25.76
C MET A 428 -3.31 -29.65 25.64
N LEU A 429 -2.69 -28.77 26.39
CA LEU A 429 -1.24 -28.52 26.34
C LEU A 429 -0.45 -29.77 26.80
N VAL A 430 -0.89 -30.45 27.85
CA VAL A 430 -0.27 -31.73 28.31
C VAL A 430 -0.40 -32.78 27.20
N THR A 431 -1.55 -32.89 26.56
CA THR A 431 -1.77 -33.84 25.46
C THR A 431 -0.85 -33.53 24.28
N LEU A 432 -0.80 -32.26 23.83
CA LEU A 432 0.05 -31.83 22.73
C LEU A 432 1.54 -32.08 23.02
N THR A 433 1.97 -31.88 24.27
CA THR A 433 3.35 -32.13 24.67
C THR A 433 3.65 -33.65 24.77
N SER A 434 2.72 -34.45 25.32
CA SER A 434 2.89 -35.91 25.44
C SER A 434 2.89 -36.60 24.06
N GLN A 435 2.18 -36.05 23.09
CA GLN A 435 2.17 -36.52 21.69
C GLN A 435 3.37 -36.01 20.88
N GLY A 436 4.24 -35.18 21.46
CA GLY A 436 5.39 -34.61 20.78
C GLY A 436 5.01 -33.53 19.74
N ILE A 437 3.77 -33.01 19.77
CA ILE A 437 3.32 -31.91 18.92
C ILE A 437 3.98 -30.61 19.38
N LEU A 438 4.05 -30.40 20.70
CA LEU A 438 4.79 -29.31 21.32
C LEU A 438 5.99 -29.87 22.08
N ILE A 439 7.14 -29.27 21.90
CA ILE A 439 8.36 -29.56 22.68
C ILE A 439 8.44 -28.53 23.81
N ASP A 440 8.55 -29.00 25.03
CA ASP A 440 8.83 -28.16 26.21
C ASP A 440 10.29 -27.67 26.15
N ALA A 441 10.49 -26.38 25.95
CA ALA A 441 11.79 -25.74 25.86
C ALA A 441 12.07 -24.79 27.05
N GLY A 442 11.63 -25.14 28.25
CA GLY A 442 11.79 -24.34 29.48
C GLY A 442 10.66 -23.32 29.62
N ASP A 443 10.86 -22.05 29.27
CA ASP A 443 9.84 -21.02 29.40
C ASP A 443 8.92 -20.95 28.17
N THR A 444 9.23 -21.70 27.11
CA THR A 444 8.49 -21.69 25.83
C THR A 444 8.07 -23.11 25.44
N TYR A 445 7.10 -23.18 24.52
CA TYR A 445 6.81 -24.35 23.70
C TYR A 445 7.32 -24.12 22.29
N ARG A 446 7.89 -25.16 21.67
CA ARG A 446 8.35 -25.16 20.29
C ARG A 446 7.64 -26.20 19.46
N ALA A 447 7.42 -25.90 18.20
CA ALA A 447 6.97 -26.86 17.21
C ALA A 447 7.66 -26.58 15.87
N GLU A 448 8.09 -27.65 15.19
CA GLU A 448 8.63 -27.60 13.83
C GLU A 448 7.81 -28.54 12.94
N LEU A 449 7.15 -27.99 11.93
CA LEU A 449 6.47 -28.74 10.88
C LEU A 449 7.28 -28.63 9.59
N ARG A 450 7.62 -29.75 8.98
CA ARG A 450 8.38 -29.81 7.74
C ARG A 450 7.71 -30.71 6.71
N LEU A 451 7.49 -30.18 5.53
CA LEU A 451 7.07 -30.93 4.34
C LEU A 451 8.27 -31.02 3.40
N ALA A 452 8.71 -32.21 3.08
CA ALA A 452 9.76 -32.47 2.09
C ALA A 452 9.48 -33.79 1.37
N ASP A 453 9.58 -33.76 0.04
CA ASP A 453 9.40 -34.93 -0.84
C ASP A 453 8.06 -35.68 -0.59
N GLY A 454 6.99 -34.91 -0.29
CA GLY A 454 5.66 -35.43 0.02
C GLY A 454 5.49 -36.01 1.44
N ALA A 455 6.55 -36.06 2.23
CA ALA A 455 6.51 -36.49 3.61
C ALA A 455 6.37 -35.29 4.56
N LEU A 456 5.35 -35.33 5.41
CA LEU A 456 5.14 -34.34 6.47
C LEU A 456 5.66 -34.87 7.80
N THR A 457 6.57 -34.11 8.40
CA THR A 457 7.18 -34.45 9.70
C THR A 457 6.89 -33.34 10.71
N LEU A 458 6.73 -33.74 11.97
CA LEU A 458 6.54 -32.84 13.10
C LEU A 458 7.65 -33.10 14.10
N ASN A 459 8.42 -32.06 14.41
CA ASN A 459 9.57 -32.15 15.35
C ASN A 459 10.56 -33.25 14.97
N GLY A 460 10.77 -33.47 13.66
CA GLY A 460 11.66 -34.51 13.13
C GLY A 460 11.09 -35.94 13.10
N GLY A 461 9.89 -36.17 13.64
CA GLY A 461 9.17 -37.44 13.60
C GLY A 461 8.00 -37.42 12.60
N PRO A 462 7.42 -38.62 12.27
CA PRO A 462 6.18 -38.68 11.52
C PRO A 462 5.03 -38.02 12.29
N LEU A 463 4.00 -37.55 11.57
CA LEU A 463 2.81 -37.04 12.24
C LEU A 463 2.19 -38.10 13.16
N PRO A 464 1.71 -37.71 14.36
CA PRO A 464 1.07 -38.60 15.28
C PRO A 464 -0.36 -39.01 14.88
N PHE A 465 -0.84 -38.58 13.72
CA PHE A 465 -2.16 -38.85 13.17
C PHE A 465 -2.09 -38.92 11.64
N ASP A 466 -2.99 -39.69 11.03
CA ASP A 466 -3.13 -39.77 9.57
C ASP A 466 -3.83 -38.52 9.06
N LEU A 467 -3.35 -37.98 7.94
CA LEU A 467 -4.04 -36.92 7.22
C LEU A 467 -5.29 -37.51 6.54
N PRO A 468 -6.42 -36.80 6.54
CA PRO A 468 -7.67 -37.27 5.95
C PRO A 468 -7.58 -37.44 4.41
#